data_ad49eaac33b08ebbc6a747995da337c0
#
_entry.id   ad49eaac33b08ebbc6a747995da337c0
#
_cell.length_a   1.000
_cell.length_b   1.000
_cell.length_c   1.000
_cell.angle_alpha   90.00
_cell.angle_beta   90.00
_cell.angle_gamma   90.00
#
_symmetry.space_group_name_H-M   'P 1'
#
loop_
_entity.id
_entity.type
_entity.pdbx_description
1 polymer ?
#
loop_
_entity_poly.entity_id
_entity_poly.type
_entity_poly.pdbx_seq_one_letter_code
_entity_poly.pdbx_strand_id
1 'polypeptide(L)'
;MTYFPAGTKIESFTPAGKTGKTFNTKYALIGMGASLVPNAKQVSFADGMNDQGLSMKTNWLNTTTDVPVGNDDSKILAVTDLYPWILGNFKTVAELKASFAKKEVDFWLPVVKALSPNPWPQHYHVVDKTGDNIVIEFTNGKMNVYDNPVAVMTNGPNFPWHLENLNNYTFNNVNKNTGQLGKLKLATPDAGIALTALPSSETSQGRFVKAAFYANYVRKAKTPDDAMITLAHIMNNFDRPYDLTIDTGGGSGDGVRSKDASSEVTIWTTMSDLNRNQYYVRSINGMNFAVVDLNKLKNLKQVKSVSTYDVDKSVGDLFTLFNK
;
A
#
# COMPACT_ATOMS: atom_id res chain seq x y z
N MET A 1 -9.79 5.75 9.44
CA MET A 1 -9.00 6.78 8.74
C MET A 1 -8.61 7.86 9.73
N THR A 2 -7.34 8.29 9.75
CA THR A 2 -6.85 9.27 10.74
C THR A 2 -6.05 10.37 10.04
N TYR A 3 -6.31 11.62 10.42
CA TYR A 3 -5.60 12.82 10.00
C TYR A 3 -4.69 13.32 11.12
N PHE A 4 -3.42 13.60 10.82
CA PHE A 4 -2.45 14.24 11.70
C PHE A 4 -2.12 15.63 11.13
N PRO A 5 -2.40 16.72 11.86
CA PRO A 5 -1.96 18.06 11.44
C PRO A 5 -0.44 18.19 11.50
N ALA A 6 0.12 19.13 10.74
CA ALA A 6 1.51 19.53 10.91
C ALA A 6 1.76 20.00 12.35
N GLY A 7 2.93 19.67 12.89
CA GLY A 7 3.28 19.94 14.29
C GLY A 7 2.86 18.85 15.27
N THR A 8 2.24 17.76 14.80
CA THR A 8 1.88 16.62 15.67
C THR A 8 3.16 16.01 16.27
N LYS A 9 3.22 15.93 17.60
CA LYS A 9 4.32 15.28 18.32
C LYS A 9 4.18 13.76 18.22
N ILE A 10 5.25 13.12 17.78
CA ILE A 10 5.38 11.65 17.71
C ILE A 10 6.48 11.24 18.68
N GLU A 11 6.17 10.29 19.53
CA GLU A 11 7.11 9.67 20.47
C GLU A 11 7.16 8.18 20.18
N SER A 12 8.23 7.74 19.54
CA SER A 12 8.47 6.32 19.30
C SER A 12 8.94 5.62 20.57
N PHE A 13 9.15 4.33 20.50
CA PHE A 13 9.54 3.50 21.64
C PHE A 13 10.65 2.53 21.26
N THR A 14 11.41 2.09 22.27
CA THR A 14 12.56 1.18 22.13
C THR A 14 12.16 -0.26 22.45
N PRO A 15 13.00 -1.26 22.15
CA PRO A 15 12.81 -2.64 22.58
C PRO A 15 12.63 -2.79 24.10
N ALA A 16 13.23 -1.92 24.89
CA ALA A 16 13.13 -1.90 26.36
C ALA A 16 11.88 -1.16 26.88
N GLY A 17 10.99 -0.69 25.98
CA GLY A 17 9.78 0.07 26.35
C GLY A 17 10.03 1.50 26.78
N LYS A 18 11.24 2.03 26.62
CA LYS A 18 11.57 3.43 26.87
C LYS A 18 11.11 4.31 25.69
N THR A 19 11.09 5.63 25.89
CA THR A 19 10.88 6.60 24.80
C THR A 19 12.06 6.52 23.83
N GLY A 20 11.75 6.29 22.57
CA GLY A 20 12.68 6.31 21.44
C GLY A 20 12.75 7.69 20.77
N LYS A 21 12.94 7.69 19.46
CA LYS A 21 12.98 8.91 18.67
C LYS A 21 11.72 9.75 18.85
N THR A 22 11.90 11.01 19.19
CA THR A 22 10.82 11.97 19.33
C THR A 22 10.99 13.09 18.29
N PHE A 23 9.90 13.45 17.61
CA PHE A 23 9.89 14.50 16.59
C PHE A 23 8.50 15.11 16.44
N ASN A 24 8.42 16.28 15.85
CA ASN A 24 7.16 16.87 15.41
C ASN A 24 7.06 16.75 13.90
N THR A 25 5.87 16.38 13.39
CA THR A 25 5.62 16.32 11.95
C THR A 25 5.74 17.74 11.35
N LYS A 26 6.49 17.87 10.24
CA LYS A 26 6.56 19.12 9.47
C LYS A 26 5.35 19.33 8.58
N TYR A 27 4.77 18.20 8.14
CA TYR A 27 3.68 18.16 7.17
C TYR A 27 2.46 17.45 7.76
N ALA A 28 1.28 17.86 7.32
CA ALA A 28 0.07 17.15 7.64
C ALA A 28 -0.01 15.85 6.83
N LEU A 29 -0.59 14.80 7.43
CA LEU A 29 -0.77 13.52 6.76
C LEU A 29 -2.13 12.91 7.10
N ILE A 30 -2.59 12.04 6.20
CA ILE A 30 -3.81 11.25 6.36
C ILE A 30 -3.53 9.80 5.94
N GLY A 31 -4.18 8.85 6.57
CA GLY A 31 -4.08 7.45 6.16
C GLY A 31 -5.08 6.54 6.83
N MET A 32 -5.12 5.31 6.34
CA MET A 32 -5.85 4.20 6.93
C MET A 32 -4.94 3.45 7.91
N GLY A 33 -5.47 3.15 9.09
CA GLY A 33 -4.69 2.44 10.11
C GLY A 33 -5.52 2.10 11.32
N ALA A 34 -4.88 1.38 12.24
CA ALA A 34 -5.47 0.95 13.50
C ALA A 34 -4.42 0.97 14.62
N SER A 35 -4.86 0.99 15.86
CA SER A 35 -3.99 0.81 17.01
C SER A 35 -3.76 -0.69 17.20
N LEU A 36 -2.67 -1.18 16.62
CA LEU A 36 -2.33 -2.61 16.57
C LEU A 36 -1.28 -3.02 17.62
N VAL A 37 -0.51 -2.06 18.12
CA VAL A 37 0.59 -2.31 19.05
C VAL A 37 0.14 -1.91 20.46
N PRO A 38 0.17 -2.84 21.43
CA PRO A 38 -0.07 -2.49 22.82
C PRO A 38 0.88 -1.38 23.27
N ASN A 39 0.33 -0.38 23.97
CA ASN A 39 1.07 0.79 24.47
C ASN A 39 1.65 1.75 23.40
N ALA A 40 1.40 1.53 22.10
CA ALA A 40 1.72 2.55 21.10
C ALA A 40 0.87 3.79 21.34
N LYS A 41 1.52 4.96 21.33
CA LYS A 41 0.86 6.26 21.58
C LYS A 41 0.08 6.76 20.36
N GLN A 42 0.38 6.23 19.18
CA GLN A 42 -0.24 6.61 17.92
C GLN A 42 -0.74 5.42 17.12
N VAL A 43 -1.56 5.71 16.12
CA VAL A 43 -2.08 4.74 15.15
C VAL A 43 -0.96 4.25 14.24
N SER A 44 -0.88 2.92 14.04
CA SER A 44 -0.06 2.32 12.99
C SER A 44 -0.84 2.37 11.67
N PHE A 45 -0.25 2.98 10.65
CA PHE A 45 -0.88 3.11 9.34
C PHE A 45 -0.55 1.94 8.42
N ALA A 46 -1.49 1.60 7.54
CA ALA A 46 -1.29 0.64 6.47
C ALA A 46 -1.08 1.34 5.11
N ASP A 47 -1.63 2.54 4.96
CA ASP A 47 -1.42 3.40 3.81
C ASP A 47 -1.66 4.87 4.19
N GLY A 48 -1.21 5.80 3.36
CA GLY A 48 -1.44 7.21 3.58
C GLY A 48 -0.72 8.11 2.59
N MET A 49 -0.96 9.42 2.75
CA MET A 49 -0.26 10.48 2.03
C MET A 49 -0.10 11.71 2.90
N ASN A 50 0.84 12.57 2.52
CA ASN A 50 0.97 13.91 3.11
C ASN A 50 0.48 15.02 2.18
N ASP A 51 0.44 16.24 2.70
CA ASP A 51 0.02 17.45 1.97
C ASP A 51 1.12 18.01 1.04
N GLN A 52 2.24 17.31 0.87
CA GLN A 52 3.36 17.68 -0.02
C GLN A 52 3.42 16.81 -1.28
N GLY A 53 2.58 15.79 -1.37
CA GLY A 53 2.54 14.87 -2.50
C GLY A 53 3.48 13.67 -2.36
N LEU A 54 3.68 13.19 -1.15
CA LEU A 54 4.31 11.90 -0.87
C LEU A 54 3.25 10.93 -0.35
N SER A 55 3.25 9.69 -0.86
CA SER A 55 2.36 8.61 -0.42
C SER A 55 3.17 7.40 -0.02
N MET A 56 2.65 6.64 0.94
CA MET A 56 3.25 5.41 1.43
C MET A 56 2.18 4.34 1.60
N LYS A 57 2.51 3.10 1.21
CA LYS A 57 1.67 1.90 1.31
C LYS A 57 2.46 0.78 1.96
N THR A 58 1.78 -0.14 2.64
CA THR A 58 2.41 -1.34 3.17
C THR A 58 1.68 -2.59 2.73
N ASN A 59 2.43 -3.68 2.63
CA ASN A 59 1.92 -5.03 2.48
C ASN A 59 2.66 -5.98 3.42
N TRP A 60 2.07 -7.15 3.63
CA TRP A 60 2.65 -8.19 4.47
C TRP A 60 3.82 -8.88 3.77
N LEU A 61 4.94 -9.05 4.47
CA LEU A 61 6.16 -9.72 3.99
C LEU A 61 6.68 -10.70 5.05
N ASN A 62 6.45 -11.99 4.86
CA ASN A 62 6.83 -13.03 5.83
C ASN A 62 8.35 -13.25 5.97
N THR A 63 9.14 -12.74 5.02
CA THR A 63 10.62 -12.87 5.04
C THR A 63 11.31 -11.73 5.79
N THR A 64 10.54 -10.88 6.49
CA THR A 64 11.09 -9.81 7.33
C THR A 64 11.93 -10.41 8.46
N THR A 65 13.11 -9.82 8.68
CA THR A 65 14.03 -10.19 9.75
C THR A 65 14.39 -8.97 10.60
N ASP A 66 14.81 -9.21 11.83
CA ASP A 66 15.38 -8.16 12.67
C ASP A 66 16.57 -7.49 12.00
N VAL A 67 16.78 -6.23 12.35
CA VAL A 67 17.95 -5.45 11.98
C VAL A 67 18.69 -5.01 13.25
N PRO A 68 20.02 -4.83 13.22
CA PRO A 68 20.75 -4.32 14.35
C PRO A 68 20.22 -2.94 14.78
N VAL A 69 19.97 -2.79 16.07
CA VAL A 69 19.53 -1.53 16.68
C VAL A 69 20.70 -0.94 17.47
N GLY A 70 20.96 0.34 17.32
CA GLY A 70 22.02 1.03 18.07
C GLY A 70 21.68 1.20 19.55
N ASN A 71 22.65 1.73 20.33
CA ASN A 71 22.51 1.93 21.78
C ASN A 71 21.98 3.33 22.14
N ASP A 72 21.73 4.20 21.18
CA ASP A 72 21.20 5.55 21.40
C ASP A 72 19.68 5.54 21.29
N ASP A 73 18.99 5.45 22.43
CA ASP A 73 17.55 5.41 22.50
C ASP A 73 16.89 6.56 21.69
N SER A 74 17.53 7.74 21.61
CA SER A 74 16.99 8.92 20.90
C SER A 74 16.96 8.78 19.37
N LYS A 75 17.66 7.78 18.81
CA LYS A 75 17.67 7.46 17.39
C LYS A 75 16.74 6.30 17.05
N ILE A 76 16.28 5.53 18.03
CA ILE A 76 15.49 4.32 17.78
C ILE A 76 14.06 4.71 17.37
N LEU A 77 13.65 4.27 16.19
CA LEU A 77 12.30 4.41 15.64
C LEU A 77 11.69 3.01 15.45
N ALA A 78 10.63 2.72 16.18
CA ALA A 78 9.81 1.55 15.89
C ALA A 78 9.18 1.70 14.50
N VAL A 79 9.23 0.67 13.67
CA VAL A 79 8.70 0.74 12.29
C VAL A 79 7.18 0.94 12.24
N THR A 80 6.48 0.74 13.35
CA THR A 80 5.07 1.14 13.51
C THR A 80 4.85 2.64 13.42
N ASP A 81 5.91 3.44 13.66
CA ASP A 81 5.92 4.90 13.56
C ASP A 81 6.57 5.40 12.26
N LEU A 82 6.88 4.47 11.33
CA LEU A 82 7.54 4.79 10.08
C LEU A 82 6.70 5.74 9.20
N TYR A 83 5.36 5.56 9.21
CA TYR A 83 4.46 6.43 8.46
C TYR A 83 4.51 7.91 8.90
N PRO A 84 4.27 8.24 10.17
CA PRO A 84 4.37 9.63 10.60
C PRO A 84 5.80 10.17 10.48
N TRP A 85 6.83 9.31 10.53
CA TRP A 85 8.20 9.76 10.31
C TRP A 85 8.44 10.11 8.83
N ILE A 86 8.08 9.23 7.89
CA ILE A 86 8.27 9.45 6.45
C ILE A 86 7.32 10.55 5.96
N LEU A 87 6.02 10.37 6.12
CA LEU A 87 5.03 11.30 5.58
C LEU A 87 5.04 12.66 6.31
N GLY A 88 5.39 12.66 7.60
CA GLY A 88 5.48 13.87 8.39
C GLY A 88 6.73 14.72 8.13
N ASN A 89 7.79 14.19 7.52
CA ASN A 89 9.07 14.89 7.44
C ASN A 89 9.64 15.08 6.04
N PHE A 90 9.20 14.29 5.05
CA PHE A 90 9.76 14.30 3.69
C PHE A 90 8.69 14.67 2.66
N LYS A 91 9.12 15.30 1.56
CA LYS A 91 8.28 15.70 0.41
C LYS A 91 8.51 14.78 -0.78
N THR A 92 9.72 14.22 -0.89
CA THR A 92 10.15 13.46 -2.06
C THR A 92 10.88 12.20 -1.66
N VAL A 93 10.88 11.23 -2.56
CA VAL A 93 11.70 10.01 -2.47
C VAL A 93 13.18 10.33 -2.37
N ALA A 94 13.65 11.36 -3.09
CA ALA A 94 15.04 11.78 -3.06
C ALA A 94 15.47 12.29 -1.67
N GLU A 95 14.64 13.12 -1.00
CA GLU A 95 14.89 13.56 0.39
C GLU A 95 14.95 12.37 1.36
N LEU A 96 14.04 11.41 1.19
CA LEU A 96 14.01 10.21 2.04
C LEU A 96 15.27 9.36 1.85
N LYS A 97 15.68 9.09 0.59
CA LYS A 97 16.93 8.35 0.29
C LYS A 97 18.16 9.05 0.88
N ALA A 98 18.21 10.39 0.80
CA ALA A 98 19.29 11.16 1.41
C ALA A 98 19.34 11.05 2.95
N SER A 99 18.17 10.97 3.61
CA SER A 99 18.09 10.74 5.06
C SER A 99 18.55 9.33 5.45
N PHE A 100 18.18 8.31 4.69
CA PHE A 100 18.65 6.94 4.92
C PHE A 100 20.19 6.86 4.81
N ALA A 101 20.77 7.54 3.83
CA ALA A 101 22.24 7.56 3.65
C ALA A 101 22.99 8.17 4.85
N LYS A 102 22.36 9.13 5.56
CA LYS A 102 22.94 9.76 6.76
C LYS A 102 22.84 8.92 8.03
N LYS A 103 22.04 7.84 8.02
CA LYS A 103 21.79 6.96 9.17
C LYS A 103 21.34 7.73 10.43
N GLU A 104 20.39 8.65 10.25
CA GLU A 104 19.86 9.48 11.34
C GLU A 104 18.91 8.71 12.27
N VAL A 105 18.52 7.51 11.89
CA VAL A 105 17.53 6.68 12.56
C VAL A 105 17.98 5.23 12.57
N ASP A 106 17.84 4.60 13.72
CA ASP A 106 17.97 3.16 13.91
C ASP A 106 16.56 2.56 13.95
N PHE A 107 16.24 1.71 12.98
CA PHE A 107 14.92 1.09 12.90
C PHE A 107 14.84 -0.12 13.82
N TRP A 108 13.73 -0.24 14.53
CA TRP A 108 13.39 -1.39 15.32
C TRP A 108 12.07 -1.99 14.89
N LEU A 109 12.05 -3.32 14.72
CA LEU A 109 10.87 -4.07 14.28
C LEU A 109 10.24 -4.78 15.49
N PRO A 110 9.16 -4.25 16.09
CA PRO A 110 8.49 -4.91 17.20
C PRO A 110 7.84 -6.22 16.77
N VAL A 111 7.87 -7.23 17.66
CA VAL A 111 7.10 -8.46 17.52
C VAL A 111 5.75 -8.27 18.21
N VAL A 112 4.67 -8.30 17.45
CA VAL A 112 3.30 -8.28 17.98
C VAL A 112 2.73 -9.68 17.85
N LYS A 113 2.88 -10.49 18.89
CA LYS A 113 2.54 -11.93 18.89
C LYS A 113 1.09 -12.23 18.46
N ALA A 114 0.16 -11.30 18.70
CA ALA A 114 -1.23 -11.44 18.25
C ALA A 114 -1.38 -11.36 16.73
N LEU A 115 -0.39 -10.80 16.02
CA LEU A 115 -0.39 -10.63 14.56
C LEU A 115 0.57 -11.60 13.87
N SER A 116 1.76 -11.79 14.43
CA SER A 116 2.81 -12.63 13.85
C SER A 116 3.86 -13.00 14.91
N PRO A 117 4.43 -14.20 14.86
CA PRO A 117 5.60 -14.55 15.66
C PRO A 117 6.88 -13.85 15.16
N ASN A 118 6.88 -13.33 13.95
CA ASN A 118 8.02 -12.68 13.31
C ASN A 118 8.10 -11.18 13.67
N PRO A 119 9.29 -10.56 13.54
CA PRO A 119 9.43 -9.11 13.59
C PRO A 119 8.48 -8.45 12.60
N TRP A 120 7.94 -7.29 12.94
CA TRP A 120 6.90 -6.55 12.19
C TRP A 120 6.91 -6.88 10.67
N PRO A 121 6.03 -7.79 10.20
CA PRO A 121 6.21 -8.47 8.92
C PRO A 121 5.65 -7.65 7.75
N GLN A 122 6.19 -6.47 7.54
CA GLN A 122 5.74 -5.56 6.51
C GLN A 122 6.90 -5.00 5.67
N HIS A 123 6.59 -4.70 4.42
CA HIS A 123 7.42 -3.89 3.53
C HIS A 123 6.60 -2.70 2.99
N TYR A 124 7.30 -1.71 2.44
CA TYR A 124 6.71 -0.41 2.20
C TYR A 124 7.01 0.08 0.78
N HIS A 125 6.02 0.65 0.13
CA HIS A 125 6.13 1.34 -1.13
C HIS A 125 5.91 2.83 -0.92
N VAL A 126 6.90 3.65 -1.27
CA VAL A 126 6.84 5.12 -1.15
C VAL A 126 6.90 5.72 -2.54
N VAL A 127 5.97 6.62 -2.83
CA VAL A 127 5.82 7.28 -4.15
C VAL A 127 5.66 8.77 -3.93
N ASP A 128 6.32 9.59 -4.75
CA ASP A 128 6.11 11.04 -4.76
C ASP A 128 5.43 11.51 -6.06
N LYS A 129 5.02 12.79 -6.06
CA LYS A 129 4.32 13.42 -7.18
C LYS A 129 5.15 13.58 -8.47
N THR A 130 6.46 13.32 -8.43
CA THR A 130 7.33 13.32 -9.62
C THR A 130 7.26 11.98 -10.35
N GLY A 131 6.71 10.94 -9.68
CA GLY A 131 6.68 9.57 -10.15
C GLY A 131 7.83 8.73 -9.61
N ASP A 132 8.79 9.32 -8.89
CA ASP A 132 9.83 8.56 -8.21
C ASP A 132 9.20 7.67 -7.14
N ASN A 133 9.67 6.43 -7.08
CA ASN A 133 9.14 5.46 -6.13
C ASN A 133 10.17 4.39 -5.74
N ILE A 134 10.07 3.94 -4.50
CA ILE A 134 10.95 2.94 -3.90
C ILE A 134 10.16 1.91 -3.12
N VAL A 135 10.77 0.73 -2.98
CA VAL A 135 10.34 -0.31 -2.03
C VAL A 135 11.37 -0.43 -0.91
N ILE A 136 10.89 -0.45 0.34
CA ILE A 136 11.72 -0.61 1.54
C ILE A 136 11.39 -1.96 2.16
N GLU A 137 12.40 -2.81 2.34
CA GLU A 137 12.30 -4.14 2.96
C GLU A 137 13.33 -4.30 4.07
N PHE A 138 12.93 -4.93 5.16
CA PHE A 138 13.80 -5.33 6.26
C PHE A 138 14.05 -6.84 6.19
N THR A 139 15.09 -7.25 5.47
CA THR A 139 15.39 -8.66 5.18
C THR A 139 16.88 -8.93 5.26
N ASN A 140 17.25 -10.17 5.64
CA ASN A 140 18.63 -10.58 5.79
C ASN A 140 19.44 -9.69 6.76
N GLY A 141 18.81 -9.27 7.86
CA GLY A 141 19.47 -8.49 8.91
C GLY A 141 19.76 -7.02 8.55
N LYS A 142 19.12 -6.47 7.52
CA LYS A 142 19.34 -5.09 7.09
C LYS A 142 18.10 -4.46 6.44
N MET A 143 18.06 -3.14 6.43
CA MET A 143 17.13 -2.38 5.61
C MET A 143 17.63 -2.35 4.16
N ASN A 144 16.79 -2.77 3.23
CA ASN A 144 17.05 -2.70 1.79
C ASN A 144 16.11 -1.67 1.17
N VAL A 145 16.63 -0.84 0.28
CA VAL A 145 15.87 0.17 -0.46
C VAL A 145 16.08 -0.07 -1.93
N TYR A 146 14.99 -0.33 -2.66
CA TYR A 146 15.01 -0.65 -4.08
C TYR A 146 14.27 0.42 -4.87
N ASP A 147 14.86 0.88 -5.97
CA ASP A 147 14.11 1.65 -6.97
C ASP A 147 13.08 0.73 -7.63
N ASN A 148 11.87 1.24 -7.83
CA ASN A 148 10.77 0.42 -8.32
C ASN A 148 10.41 0.80 -9.78
N PRO A 149 10.93 0.08 -10.78
CA PRO A 149 10.76 0.44 -12.19
C PRO A 149 9.35 0.19 -12.74
N VAL A 150 8.49 -0.54 -12.01
CA VAL A 150 7.14 -0.92 -12.46
C VAL A 150 6.04 -0.27 -11.63
N ALA A 151 6.40 0.50 -10.60
CA ALA A 151 5.47 1.19 -9.68
C ALA A 151 4.44 0.27 -9.00
N VAL A 152 4.77 -1.00 -8.80
CA VAL A 152 3.91 -2.02 -8.18
C VAL A 152 4.62 -2.67 -7.02
N MET A 153 3.90 -2.93 -5.95
CA MET A 153 4.30 -3.76 -4.83
C MET A 153 3.10 -4.61 -4.39
N THR A 154 3.33 -5.88 -4.10
CA THR A 154 2.34 -6.80 -3.50
C THR A 154 2.91 -7.38 -2.20
N ASN A 155 2.55 -8.59 -1.82
CA ASN A 155 3.15 -9.28 -0.67
C ASN A 155 4.45 -9.99 -1.06
N GLY A 156 4.93 -10.94 -0.24
CA GLY A 156 6.08 -11.77 -0.59
C GLY A 156 5.90 -12.58 -1.88
N PRO A 157 7.00 -13.04 -2.48
CA PRO A 157 8.41 -12.96 -2.05
C PRO A 157 8.98 -11.54 -2.00
N ASN A 158 10.30 -11.41 -1.71
CA ASN A 158 11.01 -10.14 -1.70
C ASN A 158 10.92 -9.44 -3.06
N PHE A 159 10.96 -8.12 -3.05
CA PHE A 159 10.75 -7.29 -4.23
C PHE A 159 11.66 -7.62 -5.43
N PRO A 160 12.98 -7.87 -5.28
CA PRO A 160 13.83 -8.27 -6.40
C PRO A 160 13.36 -9.55 -7.09
N TRP A 161 12.84 -10.52 -6.35
CA TRP A 161 12.28 -11.74 -6.93
C TRP A 161 11.09 -11.44 -7.85
N HIS A 162 10.22 -10.51 -7.46
CA HIS A 162 9.10 -10.11 -8.31
C HIS A 162 9.56 -9.50 -9.64
N LEU A 163 10.60 -8.66 -9.61
CA LEU A 163 11.17 -8.09 -10.83
C LEU A 163 11.80 -9.18 -11.72
N GLU A 164 12.52 -10.13 -11.13
CA GLU A 164 13.11 -11.25 -11.86
C GLU A 164 12.03 -12.14 -12.49
N ASN A 165 10.94 -12.41 -11.76
CA ASN A 165 9.81 -13.20 -12.25
C ASN A 165 9.12 -12.59 -13.48
N LEU A 166 9.15 -11.27 -13.67
CA LEU A 166 8.57 -10.64 -14.86
C LEU A 166 9.22 -11.12 -16.17
N ASN A 167 10.46 -11.62 -16.14
CA ASN A 167 11.14 -12.18 -17.31
C ASN A 167 10.42 -13.42 -17.89
N ASN A 168 9.59 -14.10 -17.10
CA ASN A 168 8.78 -15.20 -17.58
C ASN A 168 7.59 -14.77 -18.46
N TYR A 169 7.34 -13.45 -18.56
CA TYR A 169 6.19 -12.86 -19.26
C TYR A 169 6.61 -11.95 -20.43
N THR A 170 7.84 -12.05 -20.93
CA THR A 170 8.39 -11.19 -21.98
C THR A 170 7.68 -11.35 -23.33
N PHE A 171 7.00 -12.48 -23.55
CA PHE A 171 6.24 -12.75 -24.77
C PHE A 171 4.84 -12.12 -24.78
N ASN A 172 4.36 -11.62 -23.65
CA ASN A 172 3.05 -10.98 -23.55
C ASN A 172 3.08 -9.55 -24.08
N ASN A 173 2.07 -9.19 -24.85
CA ASN A 173 1.78 -7.81 -25.19
C ASN A 173 0.26 -7.63 -25.39
N VAL A 174 -0.23 -6.41 -25.28
CA VAL A 174 -1.69 -6.13 -25.31
C VAL A 174 -2.27 -6.02 -26.71
N ASN A 175 -1.44 -6.06 -27.75
CA ASN A 175 -1.85 -5.84 -29.16
C ASN A 175 -1.88 -7.12 -30.00
N LYS A 176 -1.30 -8.23 -29.52
CA LYS A 176 -1.22 -9.46 -30.28
C LYS A 176 -2.57 -10.14 -30.35
N ASN A 177 -3.14 -10.24 -31.55
CA ASN A 177 -4.46 -10.85 -31.77
C ASN A 177 -4.51 -11.84 -32.95
N THR A 178 -3.36 -12.15 -33.53
CA THR A 178 -3.23 -13.13 -34.62
C THR A 178 -2.08 -14.08 -34.37
N GLY A 179 -2.14 -15.25 -34.98
CA GLY A 179 -1.07 -16.24 -34.91
C GLY A 179 -1.16 -17.22 -36.07
N GLN A 180 -0.21 -18.19 -36.12
CA GLN A 180 -0.22 -19.25 -37.11
C GLN A 180 0.32 -20.55 -36.50
N LEU A 181 -0.35 -21.65 -36.78
CA LEU A 181 0.07 -22.99 -36.43
C LEU A 181 0.16 -23.81 -37.73
N GLY A 182 1.38 -24.09 -38.21
CA GLY A 182 1.59 -24.69 -39.53
C GLY A 182 0.94 -23.84 -40.62
N LYS A 183 -0.05 -24.41 -41.34
CA LYS A 183 -0.82 -23.67 -42.36
C LYS A 183 -2.10 -23.02 -41.82
N LEU A 184 -2.46 -23.27 -40.58
CA LEU A 184 -3.67 -22.70 -39.96
C LEU A 184 -3.40 -21.27 -39.46
N LYS A 185 -4.09 -20.30 -40.03
CA LYS A 185 -4.10 -18.93 -39.55
C LYS A 185 -5.10 -18.81 -38.39
N LEU A 186 -4.65 -18.19 -37.31
CA LEU A 186 -5.44 -17.92 -36.12
C LEU A 186 -5.78 -16.44 -36.05
N ALA A 187 -7.03 -16.13 -35.74
CA ALA A 187 -7.49 -14.78 -35.45
C ALA A 187 -8.48 -14.85 -34.27
N THR A 188 -8.38 -13.90 -33.37
CA THR A 188 -9.34 -13.83 -32.26
C THR A 188 -10.69 -13.28 -32.75
N PRO A 189 -11.81 -13.81 -32.23
CA PRO A 189 -13.13 -13.25 -32.50
C PRO A 189 -13.42 -11.95 -31.72
N ASP A 190 -12.61 -11.66 -30.67
CA ASP A 190 -12.84 -10.49 -29.80
C ASP A 190 -11.49 -9.94 -29.27
N ALA A 191 -11.57 -8.75 -28.64
CA ALA A 191 -10.44 -8.07 -28.01
C ALA A 191 -9.98 -8.79 -26.72
N GLY A 192 -8.76 -8.50 -26.27
CA GLY A 192 -8.21 -8.98 -24.99
C GLY A 192 -7.47 -10.31 -25.04
N ILE A 193 -7.43 -11.01 -26.19
CA ILE A 193 -6.76 -12.32 -26.30
C ILE A 193 -5.29 -12.26 -25.93
N ALA A 194 -4.61 -11.14 -26.19
CA ALA A 194 -3.20 -10.98 -25.86
C ALA A 194 -2.90 -11.04 -24.35
N LEU A 195 -3.90 -10.84 -23.51
CA LEU A 195 -3.81 -10.94 -22.05
C LEU A 195 -4.05 -12.35 -21.49
N THR A 196 -4.39 -13.32 -22.35
CA THR A 196 -4.74 -14.70 -21.92
C THR A 196 -3.64 -15.37 -21.10
N ALA A 197 -2.37 -15.04 -21.35
CA ALA A 197 -1.24 -15.61 -20.62
C ALA A 197 -0.94 -14.90 -19.29
N LEU A 198 -1.63 -13.79 -18.95
CA LEU A 198 -1.44 -13.16 -17.66
C LEU A 198 -2.09 -14.00 -16.55
N PRO A 199 -1.45 -14.07 -15.35
CA PRO A 199 -2.03 -14.80 -14.24
C PRO A 199 -3.39 -14.22 -13.83
N SER A 200 -4.37 -15.09 -13.64
CA SER A 200 -5.67 -14.73 -13.03
C SER A 200 -5.70 -14.97 -11.53
N SER A 201 -4.68 -15.65 -10.97
CA SER A 201 -4.65 -16.02 -9.56
C SER A 201 -4.53 -14.79 -8.64
N GLU A 202 -5.14 -14.90 -7.47
CA GLU A 202 -5.09 -13.87 -6.41
C GLU A 202 -3.84 -13.98 -5.51
N THR A 203 -2.87 -14.82 -5.89
CA THR A 203 -1.57 -14.89 -5.21
C THR A 203 -0.80 -13.57 -5.33
N SER A 204 0.13 -13.35 -4.43
CA SER A 204 1.00 -12.17 -4.48
C SER A 204 1.71 -12.02 -5.84
N GLN A 205 2.26 -13.13 -6.35
CA GLN A 205 2.96 -13.20 -7.63
C GLN A 205 2.03 -12.90 -8.81
N GLY A 206 0.85 -13.52 -8.84
CA GLY A 206 -0.14 -13.28 -9.90
C GLY A 206 -0.64 -11.85 -9.92
N ARG A 207 -0.97 -11.30 -8.76
CA ARG A 207 -1.37 -9.89 -8.62
C ARG A 207 -0.26 -8.93 -9.05
N PHE A 208 1.01 -9.21 -8.71
CA PHE A 208 2.14 -8.38 -9.11
C PHE A 208 2.27 -8.30 -10.63
N VAL A 209 2.29 -9.46 -11.32
CA VAL A 209 2.39 -9.52 -12.79
C VAL A 209 1.21 -8.78 -13.43
N LYS A 210 -0.02 -9.09 -13.03
CA LYS A 210 -1.23 -8.43 -13.55
C LYS A 210 -1.17 -6.91 -13.35
N ALA A 211 -0.81 -6.44 -12.16
CA ALA A 211 -0.71 -5.01 -11.84
C ALA A 211 0.39 -4.31 -12.64
N ALA A 212 1.57 -4.94 -12.82
CA ALA A 212 2.66 -4.38 -13.61
C ALA A 212 2.25 -4.20 -15.08
N PHE A 213 1.53 -5.15 -15.66
CA PHE A 213 0.98 -5.01 -17.03
C PHE A 213 -0.06 -3.90 -17.09
N TYR A 214 -1.02 -3.83 -16.16
CA TYR A 214 -2.03 -2.78 -16.15
C TYR A 214 -1.41 -1.39 -15.98
N ALA A 215 -0.45 -1.22 -15.06
CA ALA A 215 0.21 0.06 -14.83
C ALA A 215 0.97 0.57 -16.08
N ASN A 216 1.52 -0.34 -16.90
CA ASN A 216 2.35 0.03 -18.05
C ASN A 216 1.58 0.12 -19.37
N TYR A 217 0.50 -0.65 -19.56
CA TYR A 217 -0.22 -0.71 -20.85
C TYR A 217 -1.54 0.07 -20.85
N VAL A 218 -2.08 0.45 -19.71
CA VAL A 218 -3.27 1.31 -19.67
C VAL A 218 -2.97 2.64 -20.34
N ARG A 219 -3.95 3.15 -21.09
CA ARG A 219 -3.87 4.48 -21.71
C ARG A 219 -3.50 5.53 -20.65
N LYS A 220 -2.51 6.35 -20.96
CA LYS A 220 -2.14 7.49 -20.12
C LYS A 220 -3.33 8.46 -20.00
N ALA A 221 -3.67 8.81 -18.79
CA ALA A 221 -4.74 9.75 -18.49
C ALA A 221 -4.43 11.15 -19.04
N LYS A 222 -5.46 11.85 -19.52
CA LYS A 222 -5.34 13.21 -20.05
C LYS A 222 -5.57 14.28 -18.99
N THR A 223 -6.30 13.95 -17.95
CA THR A 223 -6.64 14.85 -16.83
C THR A 223 -6.44 14.13 -15.50
N PRO A 224 -6.31 14.86 -14.38
CA PRO A 224 -6.28 14.24 -13.06
C PRO A 224 -7.51 13.39 -12.75
N ASP A 225 -8.70 13.81 -13.17
CA ASP A 225 -9.92 13.01 -12.96
C ASP A 225 -9.92 11.73 -13.78
N ASP A 226 -9.49 11.78 -15.06
CA ASP A 226 -9.31 10.60 -15.90
C ASP A 226 -8.28 9.64 -15.27
N ALA A 227 -7.22 10.16 -14.63
CA ALA A 227 -6.24 9.36 -13.90
C ALA A 227 -6.86 8.61 -12.72
N MET A 228 -7.67 9.29 -11.90
CA MET A 228 -8.32 8.68 -10.74
C MET A 228 -9.37 7.64 -11.17
N ILE A 229 -10.15 7.92 -12.21
CA ILE A 229 -11.12 6.97 -12.79
C ILE A 229 -10.38 5.74 -13.32
N THR A 230 -9.32 5.94 -14.10
CA THR A 230 -8.49 4.84 -14.64
C THR A 230 -7.91 3.99 -13.52
N LEU A 231 -7.36 4.62 -12.48
CA LEU A 231 -6.82 3.91 -11.32
C LEU A 231 -7.90 3.11 -10.58
N ALA A 232 -9.12 3.67 -10.42
CA ALA A 232 -10.24 2.97 -9.81
C ALA A 232 -10.61 1.70 -10.61
N HIS A 233 -10.66 1.78 -11.94
CA HIS A 233 -10.90 0.62 -12.80
C HIS A 233 -9.80 -0.43 -12.69
N ILE A 234 -8.52 -0.02 -12.60
CA ILE A 234 -7.41 -0.94 -12.35
C ILE A 234 -7.62 -1.63 -11.00
N MET A 235 -7.88 -0.86 -9.93
CA MET A 235 -7.99 -1.40 -8.57
C MET A 235 -9.18 -2.36 -8.39
N ASN A 236 -10.26 -2.19 -9.15
CA ASN A 236 -11.39 -3.13 -9.13
C ASN A 236 -10.99 -4.57 -9.52
N ASN A 237 -9.89 -4.74 -10.29
CA ASN A 237 -9.36 -6.05 -10.63
C ASN A 237 -8.61 -6.74 -9.48
N PHE A 238 -8.44 -6.07 -8.36
CA PHE A 238 -7.75 -6.57 -7.17
C PHE A 238 -8.67 -6.63 -5.94
N ASP A 239 -9.97 -6.36 -6.12
CA ASP A 239 -10.96 -6.54 -5.08
C ASP A 239 -11.24 -8.03 -4.85
N ARG A 240 -11.12 -8.45 -3.61
CA ARG A 240 -11.39 -9.82 -3.19
C ARG A 240 -12.64 -9.84 -2.30
N PRO A 241 -13.73 -10.47 -2.74
CA PRO A 241 -14.91 -10.66 -1.91
C PRO A 241 -14.66 -11.67 -0.80
N TYR A 242 -15.55 -11.72 0.18
CA TYR A 242 -15.49 -12.70 1.25
C TYR A 242 -15.44 -14.13 0.69
N ASP A 243 -14.61 -14.96 1.34
CA ASP A 243 -14.52 -16.40 1.14
C ASP A 243 -14.04 -16.86 -0.25
N LEU A 244 -13.58 -15.94 -1.11
CA LEU A 244 -12.93 -16.29 -2.37
C LEU A 244 -11.47 -16.71 -2.16
N THR A 245 -10.75 -15.99 -1.32
CA THR A 245 -9.37 -16.30 -0.91
C THR A 245 -9.35 -16.54 0.59
N ILE A 246 -8.86 -17.71 1.00
CA ILE A 246 -8.89 -18.14 2.40
C ILE A 246 -7.47 -18.42 2.86
N ASP A 247 -7.07 -17.76 3.93
CA ASP A 247 -5.87 -18.11 4.69
C ASP A 247 -6.25 -19.20 5.70
N THR A 248 -5.70 -20.38 5.50
CA THR A 248 -6.06 -21.58 6.29
C THR A 248 -5.23 -21.70 7.57
N GLY A 249 -4.31 -20.79 7.83
CA GLY A 249 -3.47 -20.82 9.05
C GLY A 249 -2.72 -22.15 9.24
N GLY A 250 -2.46 -22.91 8.16
CA GLY A 250 -1.89 -24.24 8.19
C GLY A 250 -2.92 -25.37 8.16
N GLY A 251 -4.15 -25.09 7.73
CA GLY A 251 -5.21 -26.08 7.56
C GLY A 251 -4.84 -27.17 6.54
N SER A 252 -5.37 -28.36 6.77
CA SER A 252 -5.24 -29.51 5.89
C SER A 252 -5.76 -29.20 4.47
N GLY A 253 -5.06 -29.64 3.44
CA GLY A 253 -5.40 -29.42 2.04
C GLY A 253 -6.63 -30.19 1.54
N ASP A 254 -7.56 -30.56 2.43
CA ASP A 254 -8.76 -31.34 2.15
C ASP A 254 -9.99 -30.52 1.69
N GLY A 255 -9.82 -29.20 1.54
CA GLY A 255 -10.88 -28.30 1.12
C GLY A 255 -11.93 -27.99 2.19
N VAL A 256 -11.77 -28.50 3.39
CA VAL A 256 -12.64 -28.16 4.53
C VAL A 256 -12.14 -26.90 5.22
N ARG A 257 -13.01 -25.90 5.33
CA ARG A 257 -12.70 -24.67 6.05
C ARG A 257 -12.38 -24.99 7.52
N SER A 258 -11.14 -24.76 7.95
CA SER A 258 -10.75 -24.92 9.36
C SER A 258 -11.42 -23.85 10.24
N LYS A 259 -11.54 -24.11 11.54
CA LYS A 259 -12.06 -23.11 12.50
C LYS A 259 -11.20 -21.84 12.54
N ASP A 260 -9.91 -21.96 12.19
CA ASP A 260 -8.93 -20.88 12.21
C ASP A 260 -8.74 -20.22 10.82
N ALA A 261 -9.53 -20.64 9.83
CA ALA A 261 -9.49 -20.06 8.49
C ALA A 261 -10.09 -18.66 8.50
N SER A 262 -9.34 -17.70 7.95
CA SER A 262 -9.79 -16.32 7.76
C SER A 262 -9.94 -16.01 6.28
N SER A 263 -10.96 -15.22 5.93
CA SER A 263 -11.12 -14.70 4.57
C SER A 263 -10.13 -13.56 4.35
N GLU A 264 -9.30 -13.67 3.32
CA GLU A 264 -8.48 -12.57 2.84
C GLU A 264 -9.29 -11.66 1.92
N VAL A 265 -10.14 -10.86 2.50
CA VAL A 265 -11.01 -9.92 1.81
C VAL A 265 -10.34 -8.55 1.66
N THR A 266 -10.69 -7.79 0.62
CA THR A 266 -10.27 -6.39 0.47
C THR A 266 -11.09 -5.52 1.41
N ILE A 267 -10.55 -5.21 2.60
CA ILE A 267 -11.24 -4.44 3.64
C ILE A 267 -11.42 -2.98 3.21
N TRP A 268 -10.45 -2.41 2.50
CA TRP A 268 -10.54 -1.08 1.89
C TRP A 268 -9.62 -0.96 0.69
N THR A 269 -9.94 -0.02 -0.19
CA THR A 269 -9.08 0.45 -1.28
C THR A 269 -8.89 1.94 -1.15
N THR A 270 -7.65 2.41 -1.23
CA THR A 270 -7.33 3.84 -1.22
C THR A 270 -6.59 4.25 -2.48
N MET A 271 -6.79 5.49 -2.88
CA MET A 271 -6.06 6.13 -3.98
C MET A 271 -5.63 7.53 -3.53
N SER A 272 -4.48 7.99 -4.03
CA SER A 272 -3.90 9.29 -3.66
C SER A 272 -3.66 10.13 -4.91
N ASP A 273 -4.32 11.26 -5.04
CA ASP A 273 -3.95 12.29 -6.00
C ASP A 273 -2.91 13.21 -5.35
N LEU A 274 -1.66 12.96 -5.68
CA LEU A 274 -0.51 13.60 -5.03
C LEU A 274 -0.35 15.08 -5.46
N ASN A 275 -0.89 15.46 -6.61
CA ASN A 275 -0.82 16.83 -7.12
C ASN A 275 -1.92 17.72 -6.52
N ARG A 276 -3.12 17.17 -6.32
CA ARG A 276 -4.27 17.91 -5.77
C ARG A 276 -4.44 17.75 -4.26
N ASN A 277 -3.61 16.89 -3.61
CA ASN A 277 -3.72 16.54 -2.19
C ASN A 277 -5.09 15.93 -1.84
N GLN A 278 -5.57 15.02 -2.69
CA GLN A 278 -6.85 14.33 -2.49
C GLN A 278 -6.62 12.86 -2.17
N TYR A 279 -7.24 12.41 -1.09
CA TYR A 279 -7.18 11.03 -0.62
C TYR A 279 -8.55 10.39 -0.80
N TYR A 280 -8.60 9.35 -1.61
CA TYR A 280 -9.82 8.60 -1.92
C TYR A 280 -9.82 7.32 -1.12
N VAL A 281 -10.98 6.93 -0.61
CA VAL A 281 -11.16 5.71 0.16
C VAL A 281 -12.50 5.06 -0.19
N ARG A 282 -12.49 3.75 -0.35
CA ARG A 282 -13.66 2.89 -0.42
C ARG A 282 -13.46 1.74 0.55
N SER A 283 -14.39 1.50 1.46
CA SER A 283 -14.35 0.35 2.35
C SER A 283 -15.07 -0.85 1.75
N ILE A 284 -14.96 -1.99 2.43
CA ILE A 284 -15.64 -3.24 2.06
C ILE A 284 -17.17 -3.09 1.97
N ASN A 285 -17.78 -2.14 2.69
CA ASN A 285 -19.21 -1.90 2.67
C ASN A 285 -19.63 -0.81 1.67
N GLY A 286 -18.64 -0.15 1.03
CA GLY A 286 -18.86 0.95 0.09
C GLY A 286 -18.74 0.49 -1.37
N MET A 287 -19.68 0.89 -2.23
CA MET A 287 -19.58 0.67 -3.67
C MET A 287 -18.78 1.77 -4.38
N ASN A 288 -18.74 2.99 -3.83
CA ASN A 288 -18.11 4.15 -4.43
C ASN A 288 -17.00 4.70 -3.54
N PHE A 289 -16.02 5.40 -4.16
CA PHE A 289 -14.98 6.10 -3.42
C PHE A 289 -15.53 7.41 -2.83
N ALA A 290 -15.24 7.63 -1.54
CA ALA A 290 -15.31 8.94 -0.92
C ALA A 290 -13.97 9.66 -1.05
N VAL A 291 -13.97 10.99 -1.04
CA VAL A 291 -12.76 11.80 -1.19
C VAL A 291 -12.59 12.76 -0.02
N VAL A 292 -11.34 12.86 0.46
CA VAL A 292 -10.91 13.88 1.43
C VAL A 292 -9.88 14.78 0.76
N ASP A 293 -10.14 16.08 0.72
CA ASP A 293 -9.21 17.11 0.27
C ASP A 293 -8.40 17.61 1.48
N LEU A 294 -7.12 17.27 1.54
CA LEU A 294 -6.23 17.67 2.64
C LEU A 294 -6.10 19.20 2.75
N ASN A 295 -6.28 19.91 1.63
CA ASN A 295 -6.22 21.37 1.65
C ASN A 295 -7.33 22.00 2.51
N LYS A 296 -8.48 21.31 2.60
CA LYS A 296 -9.61 21.74 3.45
C LYS A 296 -9.40 21.45 4.94
N LEU A 297 -8.45 20.56 5.28
CA LEU A 297 -8.16 20.16 6.66
C LEU A 297 -7.08 21.04 7.33
N LYS A 298 -6.44 21.96 6.63
CA LYS A 298 -5.32 22.78 7.12
C LYS A 298 -5.60 23.54 8.43
N ASN A 299 -6.85 23.86 8.69
CA ASN A 299 -7.27 24.57 9.90
C ASN A 299 -7.47 23.64 11.12
N LEU A 300 -7.52 22.35 10.92
CA LEU A 300 -7.60 21.39 12.03
C LEU A 300 -6.25 21.34 12.75
N LYS A 301 -6.27 21.56 14.07
CA LYS A 301 -5.06 21.60 14.91
C LYS A 301 -4.88 20.34 15.77
N GLN A 302 -5.82 19.43 15.71
CA GLN A 302 -5.80 18.19 16.50
C GLN A 302 -5.91 16.98 15.59
N VAL A 303 -5.35 15.86 16.02
CA VAL A 303 -5.54 14.56 15.38
C VAL A 303 -7.02 14.23 15.35
N LYS A 304 -7.51 13.80 14.20
CA LYS A 304 -8.91 13.41 13.98
C LYS A 304 -8.98 12.04 13.34
N SER A 305 -9.82 11.18 13.91
CA SER A 305 -10.12 9.86 13.35
C SER A 305 -11.59 9.78 12.93
N VAL A 306 -11.82 9.12 11.79
CA VAL A 306 -13.14 8.85 11.23
C VAL A 306 -13.23 7.34 10.99
N SER A 307 -14.32 6.70 11.39
CA SER A 307 -14.52 5.28 11.14
C SER A 307 -14.80 5.01 9.65
N THR A 308 -14.48 3.80 9.18
CA THR A 308 -14.83 3.38 7.81
C THR A 308 -16.34 3.38 7.60
N TYR A 309 -17.10 3.05 8.63
CA TYR A 309 -18.57 3.09 8.59
C TYR A 309 -19.13 4.50 8.32
N ASP A 310 -18.52 5.54 8.89
CA ASP A 310 -18.93 6.93 8.63
C ASP A 310 -18.53 7.39 7.23
N VAL A 311 -17.40 6.91 6.71
CA VAL A 311 -16.99 7.14 5.32
C VAL A 311 -18.02 6.56 4.35
N ASP A 312 -18.47 5.33 4.57
CA ASP A 312 -19.43 4.65 3.70
C ASP A 312 -20.78 5.35 3.66
N LYS A 313 -21.23 5.92 4.78
CA LYS A 313 -22.46 6.71 4.86
C LYS A 313 -22.39 8.03 4.07
N SER A 314 -21.19 8.54 3.79
CA SER A 314 -21.02 9.81 3.09
C SER A 314 -21.31 9.75 1.59
N VAL A 315 -21.43 8.54 1.04
CA VAL A 315 -21.68 8.32 -0.41
C VAL A 315 -23.15 8.14 -0.64
N GLY A 316 -23.81 9.15 -1.23
CA GLY A 316 -25.21 9.37 -1.13
C GLY A 316 -26.10 8.69 -2.16
N ASP A 317 -27.39 8.76 -1.87
CA ASP A 317 -28.51 8.40 -2.71
C ASP A 317 -28.66 9.38 -3.90
N LEU A 318 -28.79 8.85 -5.10
CA LEU A 318 -29.00 9.64 -6.33
C LEU A 318 -30.44 10.17 -6.49
N PHE A 319 -31.37 9.76 -5.63
CA PHE A 319 -32.79 10.17 -5.70
C PHE A 319 -32.97 11.70 -5.77
N THR A 320 -32.10 12.42 -5.05
CA THR A 320 -32.11 13.89 -5.06
C THR A 320 -31.81 14.51 -6.42
N LEU A 321 -31.13 13.77 -7.34
CA LEU A 321 -30.86 14.26 -8.70
C LEU A 321 -32.06 14.15 -9.63
N PHE A 322 -33.02 13.25 -9.34
CA PHE A 322 -34.23 13.05 -10.11
C PHE A 322 -35.36 13.99 -9.68
N ASN A 323 -35.18 14.70 -8.57
CA ASN A 323 -36.15 15.65 -8.00
C ASN A 323 -35.76 17.13 -8.22
N LYS A 324 -34.79 17.38 -9.07
CA LYS A 324 -34.39 18.71 -9.53
C LYS A 324 -35.11 19.03 -10.83
#